data_db40a23580a610ac576449db3d8bd44c
#
_entry.id   db40a23580a610ac576449db3d8bd44c
#
_cell.length_a   1.000
_cell.length_b   1.000
_cell.length_c   1.000
_cell.angle_alpha   90.00
_cell.angle_beta   90.00
_cell.angle_gamma   90.00
#
_symmetry.space_group_name_H-M   'P 1'
#
loop_
_entity.id
_entity.type
_entity.pdbx_description
1 polymer ?
#
loop_
_entity_poly.entity_id
_entity_poly.type
_entity_poly.pdbx_seq_one_letter_code
_entity_poly.pdbx_strand_id
1 'polypeptide(L)'
;MDISNIYVHDGRLLRVIEDVERDTLTMEVELPLSPDSDDLVPRLLVFEDVHGYQVFDGPFQGIPAILEMQVVGEEGRWRRVRIDTNAGNRELFCTGVRVLEHNTV
;
A
#
# COMPACT_ATOMS: atom_id res chain seq x y z
N MET A 1 6.64 -9.26 8.84
CA MET A 1 7.41 -8.18 8.20
C MET A 1 6.94 -6.85 8.76
N ASP A 2 7.87 -6.02 9.15
CA ASP A 2 7.55 -4.68 9.61
C ASP A 2 7.17 -3.79 8.42
N ILE A 3 6.07 -3.07 8.54
CA ILE A 3 5.56 -2.19 7.49
C ILE A 3 6.61 -1.15 7.10
N SER A 4 7.36 -0.63 8.07
CA SER A 4 8.39 0.38 7.82
C SER A 4 9.59 -0.14 7.02
N ASN A 5 9.73 -1.45 6.88
CA ASN A 5 10.82 -2.06 6.11
C ASN A 5 10.47 -2.30 4.65
N ILE A 6 9.25 -1.98 4.24
CA ILE A 6 8.83 -2.15 2.86
C ILE A 6 9.18 -0.89 2.08
N TYR A 7 10.06 -1.01 1.08
CA TYR A 7 10.46 0.13 0.27
C TYR A 7 9.45 0.36 -0.85
N VAL A 8 8.75 1.48 -0.79
CA VAL A 8 7.68 1.81 -1.75
C VAL A 8 7.93 3.09 -2.51
N HIS A 9 8.97 3.86 -2.15
CA HIS A 9 9.23 5.17 -2.75
C HIS A 9 9.42 5.06 -4.27
N ASP A 10 8.75 5.92 -5.02
CA ASP A 10 8.70 5.93 -6.47
C ASP A 10 7.99 4.71 -7.08
N GLY A 11 7.33 3.91 -6.25
CA GLY A 11 6.44 2.87 -6.75
C GLY A 11 5.19 3.47 -7.38
N ARG A 12 4.37 2.62 -7.98
CA ARG A 12 3.13 3.02 -8.63
C ARG A 12 1.97 2.24 -8.04
N LEU A 13 0.88 2.95 -7.72
CA LEU A 13 -0.34 2.33 -7.22
C LEU A 13 -1.28 2.09 -8.39
N LEU A 14 -1.52 0.82 -8.71
CA LEU A 14 -2.30 0.44 -9.89
C LEU A 14 -3.77 0.22 -9.58
N ARG A 15 -4.06 -0.52 -8.51
CA ARG A 15 -5.43 -0.90 -8.18
C ARG A 15 -5.54 -1.27 -6.71
N VAL A 16 -6.72 -1.05 -6.13
CA VAL A 16 -7.04 -1.44 -4.76
C VAL A 16 -8.27 -2.34 -4.79
N ILE A 17 -8.17 -3.48 -4.11
CA ILE A 17 -9.24 -4.46 -4.04
C ILE A 17 -9.56 -4.73 -2.56
N GLU A 18 -10.80 -4.48 -2.16
CA GLU A 18 -11.28 -4.84 -0.83
C GLU A 18 -11.98 -6.20 -0.89
N ASP A 19 -11.58 -7.09 0.02
CA ASP A 19 -12.27 -8.35 0.24
C ASP A 19 -12.99 -8.26 1.58
N VAL A 20 -14.27 -7.94 1.52
CA VAL A 20 -15.08 -7.68 2.71
C VAL A 20 -15.26 -8.94 3.54
N GLU A 21 -15.33 -10.09 2.89
CA GLU A 21 -15.52 -11.37 3.59
C GLU A 21 -14.30 -11.74 4.44
N ARG A 22 -13.10 -11.41 3.95
CA ARG A 22 -11.85 -11.76 4.63
C ARG A 22 -11.22 -10.61 5.40
N ASP A 23 -11.83 -9.45 5.35
CA ASP A 23 -11.30 -8.22 5.96
C ASP A 23 -9.89 -7.90 5.46
N THR A 24 -9.60 -8.17 4.20
CA THR A 24 -8.32 -7.83 3.59
C THR A 24 -8.47 -6.72 2.57
N LEU A 25 -7.39 -5.98 2.38
CA LEU A 25 -7.30 -4.99 1.33
C LEU A 25 -5.98 -5.24 0.59
N THR A 26 -6.09 -5.45 -0.71
CA THR A 26 -4.92 -5.72 -1.55
C THR A 26 -4.67 -4.54 -2.45
N MET A 27 -3.46 -4.02 -2.42
CA MET A 27 -3.00 -3.00 -3.36
C MET A 27 -2.12 -3.66 -4.40
N GLU A 28 -2.52 -3.57 -5.66
CA GLU A 28 -1.68 -3.96 -6.78
C GLU A 28 -0.75 -2.79 -7.08
N VAL A 29 0.53 -3.04 -6.97
CA VAL A 29 1.55 -1.99 -7.08
C VAL A 29 2.69 -2.44 -7.99
N GLU A 30 3.46 -1.47 -8.46
CA GLU A 30 4.78 -1.72 -8.99
C GLU A 30 5.77 -1.06 -8.04
N LEU A 31 6.71 -1.84 -7.53
CA LEU A 31 7.68 -1.34 -6.56
C LEU A 31 9.10 -1.47 -7.11
N PRO A 32 10.02 -0.58 -6.71
CA PRO A 32 11.42 -0.76 -7.05
C PRO A 32 11.93 -2.10 -6.56
N LEU A 33 12.73 -2.78 -7.38
CA LEU A 33 13.32 -4.05 -7.03
C LEU A 33 14.23 -3.92 -5.81
N SER A 34 14.91 -2.80 -5.71
CA SER A 34 15.74 -2.42 -4.56
C SER A 34 15.79 -0.90 -4.47
N PRO A 35 16.24 -0.31 -3.33
CA PRO A 35 16.35 1.15 -3.21
C PRO A 35 17.24 1.80 -4.27
N ASP A 36 18.19 1.05 -4.83
CA ASP A 36 19.13 1.56 -5.83
C ASP A 36 18.70 1.25 -7.27
N SER A 37 17.56 0.61 -7.46
CA SER A 37 17.10 0.17 -8.78
C SER A 37 16.06 1.13 -9.34
N ASP A 38 16.15 1.41 -10.64
CA ASP A 38 15.11 2.11 -11.39
C ASP A 38 14.06 1.14 -11.94
N ASP A 39 14.29 -0.16 -11.78
CA ASP A 39 13.36 -1.17 -12.27
C ASP A 39 12.20 -1.36 -11.30
N LEU A 40 10.98 -1.28 -11.83
CA LEU A 40 9.77 -1.54 -11.07
C LEU A 40 9.27 -2.95 -11.37
N VAL A 41 8.86 -3.65 -10.33
CA VAL A 41 8.34 -5.03 -10.45
C VAL A 41 6.96 -5.11 -9.84
N PRO A 42 6.06 -5.93 -10.44
CA PRO A 42 4.71 -6.10 -9.89
C PRO A 42 4.75 -6.76 -8.52
N ARG A 43 3.97 -6.22 -7.59
CA ARG A 43 3.82 -6.78 -6.24
C ARG A 43 2.39 -6.59 -5.76
N LEU A 44 2.00 -7.40 -4.80
CA LEU A 44 0.75 -7.23 -4.07
C LEU A 44 1.09 -6.87 -2.62
N LEU A 45 0.50 -5.79 -2.13
CA LEU A 45 0.53 -5.48 -0.71
C LEU A 45 -0.80 -5.92 -0.15
N VAL A 46 -0.80 -6.96 0.68
CA VAL A 46 -2.01 -7.50 1.28
C VAL A 46 -2.06 -7.07 2.74
N PHE A 47 -2.98 -6.16 3.05
CA PHE A 47 -3.21 -5.69 4.40
C PHE A 47 -4.26 -6.59 5.05
N GLU A 48 -4.00 -7.01 6.28
CA GLU A 48 -4.83 -7.99 6.99
C GLU A 48 -5.62 -7.34 8.12
N ASP A 49 -6.83 -7.87 8.37
CA ASP A 49 -7.74 -7.35 9.40
C ASP A 49 -7.99 -5.85 9.24
N VAL A 50 -8.31 -5.42 8.02
CA VAL A 50 -8.43 -4.01 7.67
C VAL A 50 -9.76 -3.44 8.12
N HIS A 51 -9.71 -2.23 8.69
CA HIS A 51 -10.91 -1.41 8.87
C HIS A 51 -10.53 0.07 8.74
N GLY A 52 -11.55 0.90 8.60
CA GLY A 52 -11.35 2.35 8.55
C GLY A 52 -10.56 2.82 7.35
N TYR A 53 -10.69 2.14 6.21
CA TYR A 53 -10.01 2.57 4.99
C TYR A 53 -10.60 3.87 4.48
N GLN A 54 -9.76 4.87 4.26
CA GLN A 54 -10.15 6.21 3.81
C GLN A 54 -9.23 6.66 2.70
N VAL A 55 -9.82 7.33 1.70
CA VAL A 55 -9.11 7.86 0.55
C VAL A 55 -9.28 9.38 0.54
N PHE A 56 -8.17 10.09 0.56
CA PHE A 56 -8.13 11.55 0.52
C PHE A 56 -7.43 12.06 -0.73
N ASP A 57 -7.70 11.40 -1.87
CA ASP A 57 -7.13 11.81 -3.15
C ASP A 57 -7.90 13.01 -3.72
N GLY A 58 -7.15 13.95 -4.29
CA GLY A 58 -7.72 15.00 -5.11
C GLY A 58 -7.88 14.56 -6.57
N PRO A 59 -8.33 15.46 -7.46
CA PRO A 59 -8.37 15.14 -8.88
C PRO A 59 -6.97 14.81 -9.40
N PHE A 60 -6.85 13.66 -10.07
CA PHE A 60 -5.57 13.20 -10.59
C PHE A 60 -5.80 12.34 -11.83
N GLN A 61 -5.00 12.55 -12.85
CA GLN A 61 -5.03 11.75 -14.07
C GLN A 61 -3.83 10.82 -14.11
N GLY A 62 -4.08 9.57 -14.50
CA GLY A 62 -3.04 8.58 -14.64
C GLY A 62 -2.82 7.76 -13.36
N ILE A 63 -1.68 7.11 -13.31
CA ILE A 63 -1.32 6.20 -12.21
C ILE A 63 -0.54 6.98 -11.16
N PRO A 64 -1.01 7.03 -9.90
CA PRO A 64 -0.29 7.75 -8.85
C PRO A 64 1.06 7.10 -8.54
N ALA A 65 2.06 7.94 -8.30
CA ALA A 65 3.33 7.49 -7.75
C ALA A 65 3.24 7.45 -6.23
N ILE A 66 3.77 6.37 -5.63
CA ILE A 66 3.81 6.24 -4.19
C ILE A 66 5.03 7.00 -3.67
N LEU A 67 4.80 7.89 -2.71
CA LEU A 67 5.88 8.66 -2.09
C LEU A 67 6.37 8.00 -0.82
N GLU A 68 5.45 7.54 0.02
CA GLU A 68 5.81 6.97 1.31
C GLU A 68 4.67 6.11 1.85
N MET A 69 5.04 5.10 2.64
CA MET A 69 4.09 4.33 3.44
C MET A 69 4.65 4.28 4.86
N GLN A 70 3.85 4.68 5.84
CA GLN A 70 4.32 4.75 7.21
C GLN A 70 3.22 4.42 8.21
N VAL A 71 3.64 3.91 9.37
CA VAL A 71 2.75 3.71 10.51
C VAL A 71 2.65 5.05 11.23
N VAL A 72 1.44 5.61 11.29
CA VAL A 72 1.19 6.92 11.90
C VAL A 72 0.47 6.82 13.23
N GLY A 73 0.17 5.63 13.70
CA GLY A 73 -0.46 5.42 15.00
C GLY A 73 -0.65 3.95 15.28
N GLU A 74 -0.96 3.65 16.53
CA GLU A 74 -1.26 2.29 16.98
C GLU A 74 -2.45 2.34 17.91
N GLU A 75 -3.33 1.32 17.83
CA GLU A 75 -4.51 1.24 18.64
C GLU A 75 -4.77 -0.23 18.93
N GLY A 76 -4.31 -0.68 20.11
CA GLY A 76 -4.30 -2.09 20.46
C GLY A 76 -3.38 -2.87 19.51
N ARG A 77 -3.92 -3.90 18.89
CA ARG A 77 -3.17 -4.70 17.91
C ARG A 77 -3.16 -4.10 16.52
N TRP A 78 -3.96 -3.05 16.29
CA TRP A 78 -4.05 -2.42 14.98
C TRP A 78 -3.03 -1.32 14.83
N ARG A 79 -2.48 -1.21 13.63
CA ARG A 79 -1.60 -0.14 13.23
C ARG A 79 -2.34 0.73 12.23
N ARG A 80 -2.25 2.03 12.42
CA ARG A 80 -2.78 3.00 11.47
C ARG A 80 -1.68 3.29 10.45
N VAL A 81 -1.95 2.94 9.20
CA VAL A 81 -1.00 3.08 8.10
C VAL A 81 -1.46 4.18 7.18
N ARG A 82 -0.55 5.06 6.80
CA ARG A 82 -0.80 6.07 5.80
C ARG A 82 0.10 5.84 4.59
N ILE A 83 -0.52 5.90 3.40
CA ILE A 83 0.18 5.81 2.13
C ILE A 83 0.04 7.15 1.44
N ASP A 84 1.15 7.86 1.28
CA ASP A 84 1.19 9.14 0.59
C ASP A 84 1.53 8.91 -0.88
N THR A 85 0.77 9.55 -1.76
CA THR A 85 0.99 9.52 -3.21
C THR A 85 0.97 10.94 -3.74
N ASN A 86 1.35 11.12 -4.99
CA ASN A 86 1.24 12.44 -5.62
C ASN A 86 -0.20 12.82 -5.99
N ALA A 87 -1.18 11.93 -5.76
CA ALA A 87 -2.61 12.24 -5.91
C ALA A 87 -3.28 12.62 -4.59
N GLY A 88 -2.66 12.33 -3.45
CA GLY A 88 -3.21 12.55 -2.12
C GLY A 88 -2.70 11.53 -1.14
N ASN A 89 -3.53 11.10 -0.20
CA ASN A 89 -3.13 10.06 0.74
C ASN A 89 -4.28 9.13 1.06
N ARG A 90 -3.92 7.95 1.59
CA ARG A 90 -4.86 6.92 2.01
C ARG A 90 -4.45 6.41 3.37
N GLU A 91 -5.43 6.09 4.20
CA GLU A 91 -5.19 5.55 5.54
C GLU A 91 -6.06 4.33 5.79
N LEU A 92 -5.53 3.43 6.60
CA LEU A 92 -6.28 2.25 7.04
C LEU A 92 -5.71 1.76 8.36
N PHE A 93 -6.51 0.97 9.09
CA PHE A 93 -6.04 0.20 10.22
C PHE A 93 -5.88 -1.26 9.78
N CYS A 94 -4.79 -1.90 10.19
CA CYS A 94 -4.52 -3.30 9.90
C CYS A 94 -3.69 -3.93 11.01
N THR A 95 -3.65 -5.26 11.06
CA THR A 95 -2.78 -5.98 11.98
C THR A 95 -1.44 -6.33 11.35
N GLY A 96 -1.35 -6.31 10.04
CA GLY A 96 -0.11 -6.59 9.34
C GLY A 96 -0.26 -6.43 7.84
N VAL A 97 0.86 -6.54 7.15
CA VAL A 97 0.91 -6.50 5.69
C VAL A 97 1.83 -7.59 5.18
N ARG A 98 1.42 -8.22 4.08
CA ARG A 98 2.26 -9.19 3.36
C ARG A 98 2.58 -8.64 1.98
N VAL A 99 3.81 -8.85 1.55
CA VAL A 99 4.24 -8.49 0.20
C VAL A 99 4.34 -9.77 -0.61
N LEU A 100 3.56 -9.86 -1.67
CA LEU A 100 3.53 -11.03 -2.54
C LEU A 100 3.99 -10.67 -3.94
N GLU A 101 4.61 -11.62 -4.63
CA GLU A 101 4.89 -11.45 -6.04
C GLU A 101 3.57 -11.53 -6.81
N HIS A 102 3.44 -10.69 -7.81
CA HIS A 102 2.25 -10.67 -8.66
C HIS A 102 2.64 -11.15 -10.05
N ASN A 103 2.28 -12.40 -10.35
CA ASN A 103 2.52 -12.97 -11.67
C ASN A 103 1.39 -12.55 -12.61
N THR A 104 1.66 -11.57 -13.44
CA THR A 104 0.74 -11.21 -14.52
C THR A 104 0.99 -12.16 -15.68
N VAL A 105 0.01 -12.92 -15.99
CA VAL A 105 0.06 -13.81 -17.16
C VAL A 105 -0.69 -13.15 -18.29
#